data_97496e0ac402b13aec789fb0189ab6ce
#
_entry.id   97496e0ac402b13aec789fb0189ab6ce
#
_cell.length_a   1.000
_cell.length_b   1.000
_cell.length_c   1.000
_cell.angle_alpha   90.00
_cell.angle_beta   90.00
_cell.angle_gamma   90.00
#
_symmetry.space_group_name_H-M   'P 1'
#
loop_
_entity.id
_entity.type
_entity.pdbx_description
1 polymer ?
#
loop_
_entity_poly.entity_id
_entity_poly.type
_entity_poly.pdbx_seq_one_letter_code
_entity_poly.pdbx_strand_id
1 'polypeptide(L)'
;ADDAQLLTYLTYSYGKFTRVNYDVALAKVVDDRSFHPIRQYLDGLPKWDKQKRVDTLLTDYLGAEDNPYTRAVIRKTLCGAVARVMVPGIKFDTMLVLSGPQGIGKSTIISKLCGEWFNDSLLLSDTKDKTAAEKLQGFWILEIGELAGLKKTEIETLRGFISRQN
;
A
#
# COMPACT_ATOMS: atom_id res chain seq x y z
N ALA A 1 -18.75 -2.37 -15.72
CA ALA A 1 -19.40 -2.43 -17.03
C ALA A 1 -18.60 -3.35 -17.92
N ASP A 2 -19.30 -4.24 -18.62
CA ASP A 2 -18.67 -5.20 -19.51
C ASP A 2 -18.22 -4.50 -20.79
N ASP A 3 -16.98 -4.72 -21.23
CA ASP A 3 -16.42 -4.18 -22.47
C ASP A 3 -17.30 -4.43 -23.68
N ALA A 4 -17.99 -5.57 -23.72
CA ALA A 4 -18.93 -5.92 -24.76
C ALA A 4 -20.15 -4.99 -24.79
N GLN A 5 -20.68 -4.62 -23.63
CA GLN A 5 -21.78 -3.69 -23.52
C GLN A 5 -21.39 -2.28 -23.99
N LEU A 6 -20.19 -1.83 -23.60
CA LEU A 6 -19.67 -0.54 -24.01
C LEU A 6 -19.44 -0.49 -25.53
N LEU A 7 -18.82 -1.52 -26.11
CA LEU A 7 -18.60 -1.61 -27.55
C LEU A 7 -19.95 -1.63 -28.32
N THR A 8 -20.95 -2.36 -27.81
CA THR A 8 -22.28 -2.41 -28.39
C THR A 8 -22.94 -1.03 -28.37
N TYR A 9 -22.92 -0.36 -27.21
CA TYR A 9 -23.44 0.99 -27.06
C TYR A 9 -22.78 1.99 -28.02
N LEU A 10 -21.46 1.98 -28.09
CA LEU A 10 -20.70 2.88 -28.98
C LEU A 10 -21.00 2.59 -30.45
N THR A 11 -21.10 1.32 -30.83
CA THR A 11 -21.42 0.92 -32.21
C THR A 11 -22.82 1.37 -32.62
N TYR A 12 -23.79 1.24 -31.71
CA TYR A 12 -25.16 1.70 -31.94
C TYR A 12 -25.27 3.22 -32.06
N SER A 13 -24.57 3.95 -31.19
CA SER A 13 -24.68 5.41 -31.08
C SER A 13 -23.85 6.17 -32.11
N TYR A 14 -22.69 5.64 -32.51
CA TYR A 14 -21.67 6.37 -33.28
C TYR A 14 -21.22 5.64 -34.55
N GLY A 15 -21.72 4.44 -34.83
CA GLY A 15 -21.39 3.65 -36.01
C GLY A 15 -20.39 2.53 -35.71
N LYS A 16 -20.02 1.79 -36.78
CA LYS A 16 -19.16 0.60 -36.65
C LYS A 16 -17.70 0.96 -36.38
N PHE A 17 -17.14 0.33 -35.34
CA PHE A 17 -15.71 0.38 -35.02
C PHE A 17 -15.08 -0.99 -35.22
N THR A 18 -13.82 -1.03 -35.64
CA THR A 18 -13.04 -2.26 -35.53
C THR A 18 -12.68 -2.51 -34.07
N ARG A 19 -12.57 -3.78 -33.69
CA ARG A 19 -12.17 -4.13 -32.31
C ARG A 19 -10.83 -3.50 -31.94
N VAL A 20 -9.88 -3.47 -32.87
CA VAL A 20 -8.57 -2.85 -32.66
C VAL A 20 -8.69 -1.35 -32.34
N ASN A 21 -9.49 -0.61 -33.11
CA ASN A 21 -9.68 0.82 -32.87
C ASN A 21 -10.37 1.09 -31.52
N TYR A 22 -11.33 0.24 -31.15
CA TYR A 22 -11.98 0.31 -29.84
C TYR A 22 -10.97 0.09 -28.70
N ASP A 23 -10.15 -0.96 -28.78
CA ASP A 23 -9.18 -1.29 -27.73
C ASP A 23 -8.12 -0.19 -27.57
N VAL A 24 -7.63 0.37 -28.69
CA VAL A 24 -6.69 1.52 -28.66
C VAL A 24 -7.33 2.76 -28.07
N ALA A 25 -8.56 3.10 -28.46
CA ALA A 25 -9.26 4.26 -27.92
C ALA A 25 -9.58 4.08 -26.43
N LEU A 26 -10.00 2.89 -26.01
CA LEU A 26 -10.28 2.58 -24.61
C LEU A 26 -9.00 2.69 -23.78
N ALA A 27 -7.91 2.08 -24.23
CA ALA A 27 -6.62 2.16 -23.55
C ALA A 27 -6.17 3.63 -23.39
N LYS A 28 -6.33 4.45 -24.42
CA LYS A 28 -6.01 5.89 -24.36
C LYS A 28 -6.86 6.63 -23.36
N VAL A 29 -8.17 6.40 -23.31
CA VAL A 29 -9.08 7.06 -22.36
C VAL A 29 -8.76 6.63 -20.93
N VAL A 30 -8.47 5.34 -20.71
CA VAL A 30 -8.09 4.81 -19.38
C VAL A 30 -6.77 5.44 -18.91
N ASP A 31 -5.79 5.53 -19.79
CA ASP A 31 -4.49 6.16 -19.49
C ASP A 31 -4.66 7.65 -19.15
N ASP A 32 -5.34 8.41 -20.01
CA ASP A 32 -5.59 9.85 -19.81
C ASP A 32 -6.39 10.18 -18.54
N ARG A 33 -7.22 9.24 -18.08
CA ARG A 33 -8.07 9.40 -16.90
C ARG A 33 -7.59 8.56 -15.70
N SER A 34 -6.43 7.97 -15.83
CA SER A 34 -5.85 7.23 -14.71
C SER A 34 -5.59 8.17 -13.53
N PHE A 35 -5.91 7.72 -12.34
CA PHE A 35 -5.64 8.44 -11.12
C PHE A 35 -5.20 7.49 -10.01
N HIS A 36 -4.43 8.00 -9.09
CA HIS A 36 -3.97 7.23 -7.94
C HIS A 36 -4.54 7.86 -6.66
N PRO A 37 -5.56 7.24 -6.01
CA PRO A 37 -6.25 7.85 -4.88
C PRO A 37 -5.31 8.28 -3.75
N ILE A 38 -4.35 7.43 -3.39
CA ILE A 38 -3.40 7.73 -2.32
C ILE A 38 -2.47 8.88 -2.71
N ARG A 39 -2.05 8.98 -3.97
CA ARG A 39 -1.26 10.13 -4.45
C ARG A 39 -2.07 11.42 -4.36
N GLN A 40 -3.32 11.40 -4.80
CA GLN A 40 -4.21 12.56 -4.69
C GLN A 40 -4.41 12.98 -3.23
N TYR A 41 -4.57 12.02 -2.33
CA TYR A 41 -4.62 12.29 -0.89
C TYR A 41 -3.34 12.96 -0.39
N LEU A 42 -2.18 12.41 -0.73
CA LEU A 42 -0.89 12.97 -0.29
C LEU A 42 -0.64 14.37 -0.87
N ASP A 43 -0.97 14.59 -2.13
CA ASP A 43 -0.82 15.90 -2.80
C ASP A 43 -1.83 16.94 -2.25
N GLY A 44 -2.99 16.49 -1.76
CA GLY A 44 -4.01 17.32 -1.14
C GLY A 44 -3.77 17.67 0.33
N LEU A 45 -2.73 17.12 0.95
CA LEU A 45 -2.43 17.42 2.35
C LEU A 45 -2.06 18.90 2.55
N PRO A 46 -2.42 19.50 3.71
CA PRO A 46 -2.01 20.85 4.02
C PRO A 46 -0.48 20.99 4.03
N LYS A 47 0.00 22.20 3.75
CA LYS A 47 1.44 22.47 3.79
C LYS A 47 2.02 22.11 5.16
N TRP A 48 3.19 21.49 5.15
CA TRP A 48 3.89 21.13 6.37
C TRP A 48 4.13 22.34 7.27
N ASP A 49 3.72 22.22 8.51
CA ASP A 49 3.85 23.24 9.56
C ASP A 49 5.25 23.31 10.20
N LYS A 50 6.21 22.57 9.64
CA LYS A 50 7.60 22.42 10.09
C LYS A 50 7.77 21.70 11.43
N GLN A 51 6.73 21.07 11.98
CA GLN A 51 6.81 20.25 13.19
C GLN A 51 7.27 18.83 12.86
N LYS A 52 8.34 18.38 13.49
CA LYS A 52 8.93 17.04 13.28
C LYS A 52 8.21 15.98 14.13
N ARG A 53 7.07 15.47 13.66
CA ARG A 53 6.28 14.48 14.42
C ARG A 53 6.66 13.03 14.10
N VAL A 54 7.27 12.77 12.96
CA VAL A 54 7.56 11.40 12.49
C VAL A 54 8.56 10.70 13.40
N ASP A 55 9.60 11.39 13.81
CA ASP A 55 10.70 10.81 14.56
C ASP A 55 10.30 10.32 15.95
N THR A 56 9.31 10.98 16.57
CA THR A 56 8.83 10.67 17.92
C THR A 56 7.51 9.89 17.92
N LEU A 57 6.99 9.55 16.73
CA LEU A 57 5.67 8.92 16.61
C LEU A 57 5.50 7.66 17.48
N LEU A 58 6.49 6.76 17.47
CA LEU A 58 6.43 5.53 18.28
C LEU A 58 6.62 5.80 19.76
N THR A 59 7.40 6.81 20.11
CA THR A 59 7.63 7.21 21.51
C THR A 59 6.40 7.89 22.08
N ASP A 60 5.85 8.87 21.37
CA ASP A 60 4.74 9.69 21.85
C ASP A 60 3.42 8.88 21.98
N TYR A 61 3.19 7.92 21.09
CA TYR A 61 1.90 7.22 21.03
C TYR A 61 1.96 5.77 21.50
N LEU A 62 3.10 5.11 21.46
CA LEU A 62 3.24 3.70 21.84
C LEU A 62 4.18 3.50 23.04
N GLY A 63 4.78 4.56 23.57
CA GLY A 63 5.72 4.47 24.68
C GLY A 63 7.03 3.75 24.36
N ALA A 64 7.42 3.72 23.07
CA ALA A 64 8.69 3.15 22.67
C ALA A 64 9.85 4.00 23.19
N GLU A 65 10.99 3.34 23.46
CA GLU A 65 12.20 4.04 23.89
C GLU A 65 12.65 5.08 22.84
N ASP A 66 12.89 6.29 23.31
CA ASP A 66 13.39 7.38 22.45
C ASP A 66 14.91 7.25 22.24
N ASN A 67 15.28 6.63 21.14
CA ASN A 67 16.66 6.46 20.73
C ASN A 67 16.83 6.64 19.21
N PRO A 68 18.08 6.79 18.72
CA PRO A 68 18.34 6.99 17.29
C PRO A 68 17.80 5.88 16.39
N TYR A 69 17.77 4.63 16.89
CA TYR A 69 17.23 3.49 16.13
C TYR A 69 15.71 3.61 15.93
N THR A 70 14.96 3.83 17.00
CA THR A 70 13.50 3.98 16.97
C THR A 70 13.08 5.11 16.03
N ARG A 71 13.76 6.27 16.15
CA ARG A 71 13.54 7.42 15.26
C ARG A 71 13.84 7.10 13.79
N ALA A 72 14.97 6.43 13.51
CA ALA A 72 15.37 6.09 12.15
C ALA A 72 14.43 5.06 11.50
N VAL A 73 13.99 4.05 12.26
CA VAL A 73 13.10 2.99 11.76
C VAL A 73 11.76 3.56 11.34
N ILE A 74 11.11 4.34 12.20
CA ILE A 74 9.79 4.90 11.83
C ILE A 74 9.89 5.89 10.66
N ARG A 75 10.92 6.74 10.65
CA ARG A 75 11.16 7.67 9.54
C ARG A 75 11.34 6.92 8.22
N LYS A 76 12.21 5.89 8.18
CA LYS A 76 12.43 5.09 6.98
C LYS A 76 11.16 4.40 6.51
N THR A 77 10.38 3.84 7.43
CA THR A 77 9.13 3.15 7.09
C THR A 77 8.13 4.09 6.44
N LEU A 78 7.85 5.24 7.05
CA LEU A 78 6.90 6.20 6.51
C LEU A 78 7.39 6.87 5.22
N CYS A 79 8.68 7.20 5.14
CA CYS A 79 9.27 7.68 3.89
C CYS A 79 9.18 6.62 2.77
N GLY A 80 9.43 5.35 3.08
CA GLY A 80 9.28 4.24 2.14
C GLY A 80 7.84 4.06 1.67
N ALA A 81 6.86 4.17 2.58
CA ALA A 81 5.46 4.09 2.25
C ALA A 81 5.03 5.20 1.27
N VAL A 82 5.47 6.45 1.49
CA VAL A 82 5.22 7.56 0.57
C VAL A 82 5.98 7.37 -0.74
N ALA A 83 7.25 6.98 -0.68
CA ALA A 83 8.07 6.80 -1.87
C ALA A 83 7.48 5.75 -2.83
N ARG A 84 6.92 4.65 -2.33
CA ARG A 84 6.26 3.64 -3.17
C ARG A 84 5.02 4.14 -3.89
N VAL A 85 4.32 5.10 -3.33
CA VAL A 85 3.19 5.76 -3.98
C VAL A 85 3.66 6.73 -5.06
N MET A 86 4.71 7.52 -4.77
CA MET A 86 5.19 8.57 -5.66
C MET A 86 6.06 8.04 -6.81
N VAL A 87 6.82 6.97 -6.56
CA VAL A 87 7.76 6.35 -7.50
C VAL A 87 7.47 4.86 -7.62
N PRO A 88 6.56 4.45 -8.53
CA PRO A 88 6.24 3.05 -8.75
C PRO A 88 7.50 2.22 -9.03
N GLY A 89 7.57 1.03 -8.42
CA GLY A 89 8.73 0.14 -8.57
C GLY A 89 9.94 0.48 -7.70
N ILE A 90 9.89 1.53 -6.88
CA ILE A 90 10.99 1.81 -5.95
C ILE A 90 11.18 0.65 -4.96
N LYS A 91 12.42 0.24 -4.79
CA LYS A 91 12.77 -0.88 -3.91
C LYS A 91 12.67 -0.49 -2.44
N PHE A 92 11.95 -1.30 -1.66
CA PHE A 92 11.81 -1.16 -0.22
C PHE A 92 11.64 -2.54 0.43
N ASP A 93 12.75 -3.17 0.80
CA ASP A 93 12.82 -4.57 1.23
C ASP A 93 12.79 -4.73 2.76
N THR A 94 12.23 -3.77 3.46
CA THR A 94 12.15 -3.80 4.92
C THR A 94 10.70 -3.80 5.39
N MET A 95 10.45 -4.43 6.51
CA MET A 95 9.16 -4.44 7.18
C MET A 95 9.33 -3.91 8.60
N LEU A 96 8.44 -3.00 9.01
CA LEU A 96 8.36 -2.56 10.40
C LEU A 96 7.72 -3.66 11.24
N VAL A 97 8.38 -4.08 12.30
CA VAL A 97 7.81 -5.01 13.30
C VAL A 97 7.61 -4.26 14.60
N LEU A 98 6.35 -4.15 15.03
CA LEU A 98 5.97 -3.55 16.31
C LEU A 98 5.73 -4.65 17.33
N SER A 99 6.57 -4.73 18.35
CA SER A 99 6.44 -5.67 19.47
C SER A 99 6.05 -4.95 20.75
N GLY A 100 5.19 -5.54 21.55
CA GLY A 100 4.74 -4.97 22.81
C GLY A 100 3.38 -5.52 23.25
N PRO A 101 2.89 -5.13 24.45
CA PRO A 101 1.63 -5.62 24.99
C PRO A 101 0.44 -5.45 24.03
N GLN A 102 -0.55 -6.32 24.18
CA GLN A 102 -1.81 -6.18 23.46
C GLN A 102 -2.55 -4.92 23.93
N GLY A 103 -3.26 -4.25 23.02
CA GLY A 103 -4.10 -3.11 23.34
C GLY A 103 -3.40 -1.75 23.42
N ILE A 104 -2.07 -1.66 23.26
CA ILE A 104 -1.35 -0.37 23.30
C ILE A 104 -1.53 0.49 22.04
N GLY A 105 -2.28 0.03 21.04
CA GLY A 105 -2.58 0.83 19.84
C GLY A 105 -1.63 0.65 18.67
N LYS A 106 -0.85 -0.46 18.58
CA LYS A 106 0.10 -0.70 17.47
C LYS A 106 -0.55 -0.62 16.09
N SER A 107 -1.62 -1.38 15.87
CA SER A 107 -2.37 -1.35 14.60
C SER A 107 -3.14 -0.05 14.43
N THR A 108 -3.65 0.51 15.54
CA THR A 108 -4.43 1.75 15.54
C THR A 108 -3.64 2.94 15.00
N ILE A 109 -2.35 3.07 15.36
CA ILE A 109 -1.54 4.19 14.89
C ILE A 109 -1.35 4.15 13.38
N ILE A 110 -1.11 2.97 12.81
CA ILE A 110 -0.94 2.79 11.36
C ILE A 110 -2.28 2.99 10.63
N SER A 111 -3.37 2.42 11.14
CA SER A 111 -4.69 2.59 10.53
C SER A 111 -5.14 4.05 10.52
N LYS A 112 -4.81 4.83 11.56
CA LYS A 112 -5.09 6.28 11.59
C LYS A 112 -4.28 7.08 10.58
N LEU A 113 -3.07 6.65 10.24
CA LEU A 113 -2.26 7.30 9.21
C LEU A 113 -2.75 7.01 7.79
N CYS A 114 -3.29 5.81 7.56
CA CYS A 114 -3.66 5.32 6.23
C CYS A 114 -5.16 5.44 5.92
N GLY A 115 -6.00 5.62 6.94
CA GLY A 115 -7.45 5.68 6.76
C GLY A 115 -8.01 4.42 6.08
N GLU A 116 -8.79 4.60 5.04
CA GLU A 116 -9.43 3.52 4.28
C GLU A 116 -8.44 2.64 3.49
N TRP A 117 -7.20 3.09 3.29
CA TRP A 117 -6.16 2.32 2.60
C TRP A 117 -5.30 1.46 3.55
N PHE A 118 -5.76 1.22 4.77
CA PHE A 118 -5.18 0.26 5.70
C PHE A 118 -5.90 -1.09 5.62
N ASN A 119 -5.13 -2.17 5.70
CA ASN A 119 -5.70 -3.52 5.78
C ASN A 119 -4.88 -4.38 6.75
N ASP A 120 -5.55 -5.07 7.65
CA ASP A 120 -4.99 -5.98 8.65
C ASP A 120 -5.40 -7.46 8.42
N SER A 121 -6.03 -7.74 7.28
CA SER A 121 -6.52 -9.08 6.95
C SER A 121 -5.51 -9.97 6.22
N LEU A 122 -4.28 -9.46 5.98
CA LEU A 122 -3.26 -10.23 5.30
C LEU A 122 -2.70 -11.31 6.23
N LEU A 123 -2.89 -12.55 5.85
CA LEU A 123 -2.32 -13.70 6.57
C LEU A 123 -0.96 -14.08 5.98
N LEU A 124 -0.10 -14.65 6.83
CA LEU A 124 1.20 -15.14 6.36
C LEU A 124 1.05 -16.25 5.29
N SER A 125 0.00 -17.08 5.38
CA SER A 125 -0.33 -18.08 4.36
C SER A 125 -0.54 -17.46 2.97
N ASP A 126 -1.11 -16.27 2.91
CA ASP A 126 -1.42 -15.57 1.66
C ASP A 126 -0.14 -15.17 0.91
N THR A 127 0.98 -14.96 1.64
CA THR A 127 2.25 -14.53 1.04
C THR A 127 2.89 -15.59 0.14
N LYS A 128 2.40 -16.82 0.17
CA LYS A 128 2.91 -17.95 -0.65
C LYS A 128 2.36 -17.94 -2.07
N ASP A 129 1.18 -17.37 -2.30
CA ASP A 129 0.42 -17.51 -3.53
C ASP A 129 0.27 -16.18 -4.28
N LYS A 130 -0.27 -16.28 -5.51
CA LYS A 130 -0.70 -15.11 -6.30
C LYS A 130 -1.82 -14.31 -5.62
N THR A 131 -2.55 -14.93 -4.71
CA THR A 131 -3.61 -14.32 -3.89
C THR A 131 -3.11 -13.13 -3.08
N ALA A 132 -1.83 -13.11 -2.70
CA ALA A 132 -1.24 -11.95 -2.02
C ALA A 132 -1.27 -10.70 -2.90
N ALA A 133 -0.92 -10.83 -4.18
CA ALA A 133 -0.93 -9.68 -5.10
C ALA A 133 -2.34 -9.09 -5.26
N GLU A 134 -3.38 -9.91 -5.28
CA GLU A 134 -4.77 -9.46 -5.33
C GLU A 134 -5.18 -8.75 -4.03
N LYS A 135 -4.78 -9.30 -2.86
CA LYS A 135 -5.06 -8.70 -1.55
C LYS A 135 -4.29 -7.40 -1.28
N LEU A 136 -3.17 -7.18 -1.99
CA LEU A 136 -2.41 -5.93 -1.89
C LEU A 136 -3.08 -4.77 -2.63
N GLN A 137 -3.91 -5.06 -3.64
CA GLN A 137 -4.52 -4.03 -4.48
C GLN A 137 -5.47 -3.13 -3.68
N GLY A 138 -5.32 -1.83 -3.88
CA GLY A 138 -6.18 -0.83 -3.26
C GLY A 138 -5.76 -0.41 -1.85
N PHE A 139 -4.73 -1.01 -1.27
CA PHE A 139 -4.22 -0.65 0.05
C PHE A 139 -2.85 0.01 0.00
N TRP A 140 -2.59 0.89 0.95
CA TRP A 140 -1.31 1.60 1.09
C TRP A 140 -0.36 0.89 2.06
N ILE A 141 -0.86 0.56 3.25
CA ILE A 141 -0.11 -0.21 4.25
C ILE A 141 -0.95 -1.39 4.69
N LEU A 142 -0.34 -2.57 4.66
CA LEU A 142 -0.95 -3.81 5.15
C LEU A 142 -0.24 -4.27 6.41
N GLU A 143 -1.02 -4.77 7.33
CA GLU A 143 -0.51 -5.42 8.55
C GLU A 143 -0.63 -6.94 8.41
N ILE A 144 0.44 -7.62 8.79
CA ILE A 144 0.41 -9.06 9.02
C ILE A 144 0.36 -9.25 10.53
N GLY A 145 -0.79 -9.69 11.03
CA GLY A 145 -0.98 -9.95 12.45
C GLY A 145 -0.20 -11.19 12.93
N GLU A 146 0.03 -11.25 14.23
CA GLU A 146 0.49 -12.46 14.92
C GLU A 146 1.78 -13.10 14.39
N LEU A 147 2.84 -12.31 14.26
CA LEU A 147 4.16 -12.83 13.88
C LEU A 147 4.88 -13.61 15.00
N ALA A 148 4.28 -13.68 16.18
CA ALA A 148 4.84 -14.42 17.32
C ALA A 148 4.86 -15.93 17.02
N GLY A 149 6.01 -16.57 17.22
CA GLY A 149 6.14 -18.03 17.03
C GLY A 149 6.39 -18.49 15.59
N LEU A 150 6.73 -17.61 14.68
CA LEU A 150 7.07 -17.98 13.29
C LEU A 150 8.22 -18.98 13.24
N LYS A 151 8.02 -20.04 12.44
CA LYS A 151 9.07 -20.99 12.09
C LYS A 151 10.06 -20.36 11.11
N LYS A 152 11.28 -20.88 11.05
CA LYS A 152 12.34 -20.41 10.15
C LYS A 152 11.87 -20.37 8.68
N THR A 153 11.14 -21.38 8.24
CA THR A 153 10.59 -21.47 6.87
C THR A 153 9.57 -20.36 6.56
N GLU A 154 8.82 -19.93 7.56
CA GLU A 154 7.84 -18.85 7.41
C GLU A 154 8.53 -17.50 7.32
N ILE A 155 9.61 -17.31 8.08
CA ILE A 155 10.46 -16.11 8.00
C ILE A 155 11.11 -16.02 6.61
N GLU A 156 11.60 -17.14 6.06
CA GLU A 156 12.18 -17.19 4.70
C GLU A 156 11.12 -16.87 3.63
N THR A 157 9.91 -17.39 3.78
CA THR A 157 8.78 -17.08 2.88
C THR A 157 8.46 -15.59 2.91
N LEU A 158 8.37 -15.00 4.10
CA LEU A 158 8.09 -13.58 4.29
C LEU A 158 9.20 -12.70 3.69
N ARG A 159 10.46 -13.06 3.89
CA ARG A 159 11.59 -12.36 3.25
C ARG A 159 11.51 -12.41 1.73
N GLY A 160 11.23 -13.59 1.17
CA GLY A 160 11.03 -13.75 -0.26
C GLY A 160 9.86 -12.92 -0.80
N PHE A 161 8.78 -12.79 -0.02
CA PHE A 161 7.63 -11.96 -0.38
C PHE A 161 7.98 -10.46 -0.39
N ILE A 162 8.64 -9.95 0.66
CA ILE A 162 9.01 -8.54 0.78
C ILE A 162 10.01 -8.12 -0.31
N SER A 163 10.92 -9.02 -0.72
CA SER A 163 11.95 -8.74 -1.72
C SER A 163 11.48 -8.89 -3.17
N ARG A 164 10.26 -9.37 -3.43
CA ARG A 164 9.71 -9.42 -4.78
C ARG A 164 9.51 -8.00 -5.30
N GLN A 165 10.07 -7.75 -6.48
CA GLN A 165 9.75 -6.54 -7.25
C GLN A 165 8.44 -6.81 -8.01
N ASN A 166 7.48 -5.94 -7.85
CA ASN A 166 6.27 -5.89 -8.67
C ASN A 166 6.50 -4.93 -9.83
#